data_cfb173e54dc098fdd569b256f6ecc4d8
#
_entry.id   cfb173e54dc098fdd569b256f6ecc4d8
#
_cell.length_a   1.000
_cell.length_b   1.000
_cell.length_c   1.000
_cell.angle_alpha   90.00
_cell.angle_beta   90.00
_cell.angle_gamma   90.00
#
_symmetry.space_group_name_H-M   'P 1'
#
loop_
_entity.id
_entity.type
_entity.pdbx_description
1 polymer ?
#
loop_
_entity_poly.entity_id
_entity_poly.type
_entity_poly.pdbx_seq_one_letter_code
_entity_poly.pdbx_strand_id
1 'polypeptide(L)'
;ILLAWLVERTAIPARAWIGNLILVPMTVPSLLSAIAWVQLLDPRNGLVNVVLRSLFGLQSDTGPFDIYTLSGMCFVQGLRLVPSAYLMIAASFRAMDPSLEEQSAMAGQNVAQTTLRVTLPIMRPALLAALIYFIIVVIESFDIPGLLGFTARIRVLSTAIYWATHSEVGLPDYGLASALGAIILVVALMLMWGYQRLT
;
A
#
# COMPACT_ATOMS: atom_id res chain seq x y z
N ILE A 1 -8.21 5.38 5.00
CA ILE A 1 -9.22 6.36 5.45
C ILE A 1 -10.11 5.73 6.52
N LEU A 2 -10.80 4.60 6.26
CA LEU A 2 -11.75 3.99 7.20
C LEU A 2 -11.14 3.73 8.58
N LEU A 3 -9.96 3.09 8.65
CA LEU A 3 -9.27 2.79 9.91
C LEU A 3 -8.94 4.08 10.69
N ALA A 4 -8.44 5.11 10.02
CA ALA A 4 -8.12 6.38 10.66
C ALA A 4 -9.39 7.08 11.16
N TRP A 5 -10.47 7.08 10.38
CA TRP A 5 -11.74 7.62 10.79
C TRP A 5 -12.30 6.87 12.02
N LEU A 6 -12.29 5.54 12.01
CA LEU A 6 -12.73 4.73 13.15
C LEU A 6 -11.97 5.08 14.44
N VAL A 7 -10.64 5.18 14.37
CA VAL A 7 -9.81 5.45 15.55
C VAL A 7 -9.91 6.90 16.00
N GLU A 8 -9.97 7.86 15.08
CA GLU A 8 -9.91 9.30 15.42
C GLU A 8 -11.29 9.95 15.65
N ARG A 9 -12.37 9.40 15.06
CA ARG A 9 -13.70 10.02 15.06
C ARG A 9 -14.79 9.18 15.71
N THR A 10 -14.48 7.98 16.17
CA THR A 10 -15.46 7.14 16.88
C THR A 10 -14.98 6.80 18.29
N ALA A 11 -15.96 6.52 19.18
CA ALA A 11 -15.69 6.13 20.56
C ALA A 11 -15.57 4.60 20.70
N ILE A 12 -14.85 3.95 19.76
CA ILE A 12 -14.65 2.49 19.87
C ILE A 12 -13.81 2.14 21.11
N PRO A 13 -14.19 1.08 21.82
CA PRO A 13 -13.41 0.61 22.95
C PRO A 13 -12.00 0.22 22.49
N ALA A 14 -11.00 0.46 23.32
CA ALA A 14 -9.60 0.13 23.04
C ALA A 14 -8.99 0.82 21.81
N ARG A 15 -9.50 1.99 21.38
CA ARG A 15 -9.02 2.74 20.20
C ARG A 15 -7.50 2.93 20.16
N ALA A 16 -6.88 3.19 21.32
CA ALA A 16 -5.43 3.36 21.42
C ALA A 16 -4.68 2.06 21.09
N TRP A 17 -5.18 0.92 21.53
CA TRP A 17 -4.62 -0.39 21.20
C TRP A 17 -4.76 -0.71 19.70
N ILE A 18 -5.93 -0.41 19.13
CA ILE A 18 -6.16 -0.60 17.69
C ILE A 18 -5.20 0.26 16.87
N GLY A 19 -5.04 1.54 17.24
CA GLY A 19 -4.08 2.44 16.59
C GLY A 19 -2.64 1.89 16.65
N ASN A 20 -2.21 1.41 17.83
CA ASN A 20 -0.89 0.82 17.98
C ASN A 20 -0.72 -0.48 17.20
N LEU A 21 -1.72 -1.36 17.17
CA LEU A 21 -1.69 -2.61 16.40
C LEU A 21 -1.56 -2.36 14.89
N ILE A 22 -2.19 -1.29 14.36
CA ILE A 22 -2.03 -0.91 12.95
C ILE A 22 -0.57 -0.56 12.64
N LEU A 23 0.21 -0.07 13.62
CA LEU A 23 1.59 0.34 13.42
C LEU A 23 2.60 -0.81 13.55
N VAL A 24 2.23 -1.92 14.18
CA VAL A 24 3.12 -3.07 14.39
C VAL A 24 3.80 -3.56 13.10
N PRO A 25 3.12 -3.66 11.93
CA PRO A 25 3.78 -4.09 10.71
C PRO A 25 4.93 -3.19 10.23
N MET A 26 5.01 -1.93 10.67
CA MET A 26 6.14 -1.05 10.35
C MET A 26 7.45 -1.48 10.99
N THR A 27 7.39 -2.23 12.08
CA THR A 27 8.59 -2.72 12.78
C THR A 27 9.26 -3.88 12.05
N VAL A 28 8.54 -4.52 11.13
CA VAL A 28 9.04 -5.66 10.37
C VAL A 28 9.71 -5.16 9.07
N PRO A 29 10.98 -5.51 8.81
CA PRO A 29 11.63 -5.20 7.54
C PRO A 29 10.82 -5.72 6.34
N SER A 30 10.77 -4.93 5.28
CA SER A 30 9.95 -5.22 4.09
C SER A 30 10.22 -6.60 3.48
N LEU A 31 11.49 -6.97 3.37
CA LEU A 31 11.89 -8.26 2.83
C LEU A 31 11.40 -9.43 3.68
N LEU A 32 11.51 -9.32 5.02
CA LEU A 32 11.00 -10.36 5.92
C LEU A 32 9.49 -10.48 5.86
N SER A 33 8.78 -9.36 5.75
CA SER A 33 7.34 -9.36 5.54
C SER A 33 6.96 -10.07 4.24
N ALA A 34 7.67 -9.80 3.13
CA ALA A 34 7.42 -10.47 1.87
C ALA A 34 7.67 -11.99 1.95
N ILE A 35 8.76 -12.42 2.61
CA ILE A 35 9.06 -13.84 2.83
C ILE A 35 7.95 -14.50 3.67
N ALA A 36 7.47 -13.84 4.73
CA ALA A 36 6.38 -14.37 5.55
C ALA A 36 5.09 -14.57 4.72
N TRP A 37 4.75 -13.63 3.84
CA TRP A 37 3.62 -13.78 2.94
C TRP A 37 3.80 -14.90 1.91
N VAL A 38 5.03 -15.13 1.42
CA VAL A 38 5.36 -16.32 0.60
C VAL A 38 5.07 -17.59 1.37
N GLN A 39 5.55 -17.71 2.61
CA GLN A 39 5.29 -18.90 3.43
C GLN A 39 3.80 -19.13 3.72
N LEU A 40 2.99 -18.10 3.71
CA LEU A 40 1.55 -18.19 3.91
C LEU A 40 0.79 -18.56 2.63
N LEU A 41 1.14 -17.95 1.50
CA LEU A 41 0.35 -17.95 0.26
C LEU A 41 1.04 -18.58 -0.95
N ASP A 42 2.20 -19.27 -0.76
CA ASP A 42 2.81 -20.07 -1.83
C ASP A 42 1.78 -21.08 -2.36
N PRO A 43 1.58 -21.23 -3.68
CA PRO A 43 0.54 -22.08 -4.24
C PRO A 43 0.64 -23.54 -3.81
N ARG A 44 1.85 -24.07 -3.63
CA ARG A 44 2.08 -25.49 -3.30
C ARG A 44 2.22 -25.72 -1.80
N ASN A 45 3.09 -24.94 -1.16
CA ASN A 45 3.56 -25.17 0.20
C ASN A 45 3.05 -24.12 1.20
N GLY A 46 2.35 -23.07 0.74
CA GLY A 46 1.84 -22.02 1.61
C GLY A 46 0.86 -22.57 2.65
N LEU A 47 1.07 -22.17 3.92
CA LEU A 47 0.30 -22.68 5.05
C LEU A 47 -1.21 -22.54 4.82
N VAL A 48 -1.67 -21.40 4.34
CA VAL A 48 -3.09 -21.13 4.06
C VAL A 48 -3.61 -22.08 2.98
N ASN A 49 -2.85 -22.28 1.91
CA ASN A 49 -3.22 -23.17 0.82
C ASN A 49 -3.24 -24.64 1.24
N VAL A 50 -2.28 -25.08 2.07
CA VAL A 50 -2.24 -26.43 2.64
C VAL A 50 -3.47 -26.67 3.52
N VAL A 51 -3.80 -25.73 4.42
CA VAL A 51 -4.98 -25.82 5.29
C VAL A 51 -6.27 -25.87 4.46
N LEU A 52 -6.41 -25.01 3.47
CA LEU A 52 -7.61 -24.99 2.62
C LEU A 52 -7.76 -26.28 1.82
N ARG A 53 -6.68 -26.85 1.26
CA ARG A 53 -6.72 -28.13 0.57
C ARG A 53 -7.18 -29.25 1.50
N SER A 54 -6.67 -29.27 2.73
CA SER A 54 -7.06 -30.32 3.70
C SER A 54 -8.51 -30.17 4.17
N LEU A 55 -8.99 -28.93 4.39
CA LEU A 55 -10.36 -28.68 4.84
C LEU A 55 -11.41 -28.93 3.76
N PHE A 56 -11.12 -28.59 2.51
CA PHE A 56 -12.06 -28.72 1.40
C PHE A 56 -11.83 -29.99 0.54
N GLY A 57 -10.87 -30.85 0.92
CA GLY A 57 -10.57 -32.07 0.19
C GLY A 57 -10.12 -31.84 -1.25
N LEU A 58 -9.46 -30.72 -1.54
CA LEU A 58 -9.03 -30.39 -2.90
C LEU A 58 -7.88 -31.32 -3.31
N GLN A 59 -8.08 -32.09 -4.40
CA GLN A 59 -7.08 -33.00 -4.93
C GLN A 59 -6.04 -32.32 -5.87
N SER A 60 -5.99 -31.01 -5.88
CA SER A 60 -5.04 -30.23 -6.66
C SER A 60 -3.71 -30.13 -5.92
N ASP A 61 -2.59 -30.16 -6.66
CA ASP A 61 -1.24 -29.90 -6.13
C ASP A 61 -1.03 -28.44 -5.71
N THR A 62 -1.91 -27.53 -6.16
CA THR A 62 -1.87 -26.11 -5.85
C THR A 62 -3.14 -25.67 -5.13
N GLY A 63 -3.01 -24.74 -4.20
CA GLY A 63 -4.14 -24.13 -3.52
C GLY A 63 -4.77 -22.99 -4.33
N PRO A 64 -5.87 -22.40 -3.81
CA PRO A 64 -6.61 -21.35 -4.51
C PRO A 64 -5.87 -19.99 -4.56
N PHE A 65 -4.89 -19.77 -3.69
CA PHE A 65 -4.14 -18.53 -3.65
C PHE A 65 -2.78 -18.69 -4.32
N ASP A 66 -2.43 -17.74 -5.19
CA ASP A 66 -1.12 -17.66 -5.80
C ASP A 66 -0.55 -16.25 -5.57
N ILE A 67 0.50 -16.18 -4.73
CA ILE A 67 1.16 -14.93 -4.41
C ILE A 67 2.08 -14.46 -5.54
N TYR A 68 2.52 -15.35 -6.42
CA TYR A 68 3.40 -15.04 -7.55
C TYR A 68 2.65 -14.48 -8.75
N THR A 69 1.74 -13.53 -8.46
CA THR A 69 0.94 -12.81 -9.43
C THR A 69 1.06 -11.31 -9.20
N LEU A 70 0.70 -10.51 -10.19
CA LEU A 70 0.64 -9.06 -10.01
C LEU A 70 -0.32 -8.67 -8.87
N SER A 71 -1.46 -9.34 -8.78
CA SER A 71 -2.43 -9.13 -7.68
C SER A 71 -1.86 -9.52 -6.32
N GLY A 72 -1.09 -10.62 -6.24
CA GLY A 72 -0.38 -11.01 -5.01
C GLY A 72 0.65 -9.97 -4.59
N MET A 73 1.46 -9.46 -5.53
CA MET A 73 2.40 -8.37 -5.25
C MET A 73 1.69 -7.09 -4.79
N CYS A 74 0.60 -6.69 -5.45
CA CYS A 74 -0.21 -5.54 -5.05
C CYS A 74 -0.82 -5.73 -3.65
N PHE A 75 -1.27 -6.93 -3.32
CA PHE A 75 -1.82 -7.25 -2.00
C PHE A 75 -0.78 -7.08 -0.89
N VAL A 76 0.40 -7.68 -1.05
CA VAL A 76 1.49 -7.59 -0.05
C VAL A 76 1.98 -6.15 0.08
N GLN A 77 2.21 -5.45 -1.04
CA GLN A 77 2.62 -4.05 -1.05
C GLN A 77 1.56 -3.16 -0.41
N GLY A 78 0.28 -3.38 -0.72
CA GLY A 78 -0.83 -2.62 -0.16
C GLY A 78 -0.91 -2.77 1.36
N LEU A 79 -0.85 -3.99 1.89
CA LEU A 79 -0.87 -4.24 3.33
C LEU A 79 0.32 -3.59 4.05
N ARG A 80 1.49 -3.63 3.45
CA ARG A 80 2.70 -2.99 4.00
C ARG A 80 2.54 -1.47 4.12
N LEU A 81 1.81 -0.85 3.22
CA LEU A 81 1.61 0.61 3.21
C LEU A 81 0.48 1.07 4.15
N VAL A 82 -0.37 0.16 4.65
CA VAL A 82 -1.49 0.50 5.55
C VAL A 82 -1.06 1.32 6.76
N PRO A 83 0.01 0.98 7.50
CA PRO A 83 0.42 1.76 8.66
C PRO A 83 0.81 3.20 8.32
N SER A 84 1.59 3.40 7.26
CA SER A 84 2.01 4.72 6.80
C SER A 84 0.81 5.56 6.34
N ALA A 85 -0.11 4.93 5.60
CA ALA A 85 -1.35 5.56 5.17
C ALA A 85 -2.23 5.94 6.39
N TYR A 86 -2.31 5.06 7.38
CA TYR A 86 -3.01 5.34 8.63
C TYR A 86 -2.43 6.57 9.32
N LEU A 87 -1.10 6.65 9.50
CA LEU A 87 -0.46 7.78 10.18
C LEU A 87 -0.71 9.11 9.46
N MET A 88 -0.55 9.15 8.13
CA MET A 88 -0.77 10.38 7.37
C MET A 88 -2.22 10.85 7.45
N ILE A 89 -3.18 9.93 7.34
CA ILE A 89 -4.60 10.26 7.39
C ILE A 89 -5.05 10.58 8.81
N ALA A 90 -4.57 9.86 9.83
CA ALA A 90 -4.86 10.13 11.24
C ALA A 90 -4.35 11.53 11.64
N ALA A 91 -3.14 11.91 11.21
CA ALA A 91 -2.63 13.26 11.43
C ALA A 91 -3.54 14.34 10.83
N SER A 92 -4.09 14.09 9.65
CA SER A 92 -5.03 15.02 8.99
C SER A 92 -6.35 15.11 9.76
N PHE A 93 -6.88 14.01 10.29
CA PHE A 93 -8.05 14.03 11.15
C PHE A 93 -7.81 14.81 12.45
N ARG A 94 -6.63 14.67 13.07
CA ARG A 94 -6.28 15.41 14.29
C ARG A 94 -6.13 16.90 14.06
N ALA A 95 -5.67 17.29 12.86
CA ALA A 95 -5.51 18.70 12.48
C ALA A 95 -6.85 19.38 12.14
N MET A 96 -7.88 18.62 11.82
CA MET A 96 -9.20 19.15 11.48
C MET A 96 -10.03 19.42 12.74
N ASP A 97 -10.65 20.63 12.81
CA ASP A 97 -11.53 20.99 13.92
C ASP A 97 -12.79 20.12 13.96
N PRO A 98 -13.02 19.38 15.06
CA PRO A 98 -14.21 18.54 15.21
C PRO A 98 -15.54 19.32 15.17
N SER A 99 -15.52 20.60 15.52
CA SER A 99 -16.70 21.46 15.56
C SER A 99 -17.42 21.54 14.20
N LEU A 100 -16.68 21.39 13.09
CA LEU A 100 -17.26 21.38 11.75
C LEU A 100 -18.16 20.16 11.50
N GLU A 101 -17.78 19.01 12.04
CA GLU A 101 -18.59 17.79 11.96
C GLU A 101 -19.81 17.87 12.90
N GLU A 102 -19.64 18.47 14.10
CA GLU A 102 -20.71 18.72 15.06
C GLU A 102 -21.77 19.67 14.49
N GLN A 103 -21.33 20.77 13.87
CA GLN A 103 -22.24 21.70 13.18
C GLN A 103 -23.04 21.05 12.08
N SER A 104 -22.40 20.17 11.28
CA SER A 104 -23.06 19.38 10.24
C SER A 104 -24.13 18.46 10.83
N ALA A 105 -23.83 17.81 11.97
CA ALA A 105 -24.78 16.96 12.68
C ALA A 105 -25.97 17.77 13.24
N MET A 106 -25.71 18.95 13.80
CA MET A 106 -26.75 19.86 14.27
C MET A 106 -27.65 20.37 13.13
N ALA A 107 -27.12 20.48 11.91
CA ALA A 107 -27.89 20.79 10.71
C ALA A 107 -28.71 19.58 10.19
N GLY A 108 -28.76 18.47 10.92
CA GLY A 108 -29.54 17.27 10.61
C GLY A 108 -28.90 16.34 9.58
N GLN A 109 -27.62 16.50 9.28
CA GLN A 109 -26.90 15.58 8.40
C GLN A 109 -26.50 14.30 9.16
N ASN A 110 -26.64 13.16 8.49
CA ASN A 110 -26.15 11.90 9.03
C ASN A 110 -24.63 11.76 8.84
N VAL A 111 -24.02 10.78 9.51
CA VAL A 111 -22.56 10.55 9.50
C VAL A 111 -22.01 10.42 8.08
N ALA A 112 -22.69 9.71 7.19
CA ALA A 112 -22.23 9.54 5.80
C ALA A 112 -22.29 10.88 5.03
N GLN A 113 -23.33 11.67 5.22
CA GLN A 113 -23.45 12.99 4.60
C GLN A 113 -22.38 13.96 5.12
N THR A 114 -22.13 13.98 6.43
CA THR A 114 -21.07 14.78 7.03
C THR A 114 -19.70 14.36 6.48
N THR A 115 -19.42 13.06 6.43
CA THR A 115 -18.16 12.57 5.88
C THR A 115 -17.94 12.99 4.42
N LEU A 116 -18.97 12.84 3.58
CA LEU A 116 -18.85 13.15 2.14
C LEU A 116 -18.85 14.65 1.85
N ARG A 117 -19.61 15.45 2.61
CA ARG A 117 -19.82 16.88 2.32
C ARG A 117 -18.91 17.83 3.11
N VAL A 118 -18.41 17.37 4.26
CA VAL A 118 -17.58 18.20 5.16
C VAL A 118 -16.19 17.60 5.29
N THR A 119 -16.08 16.38 5.83
CA THR A 119 -14.79 15.78 6.19
C THR A 119 -13.90 15.53 4.97
N LEU A 120 -14.39 14.81 3.96
CA LEU A 120 -13.60 14.50 2.76
C LEU A 120 -13.15 15.73 1.95
N PRO A 121 -14.02 16.75 1.69
CA PRO A 121 -13.59 17.96 1.01
C PRO A 121 -12.50 18.72 1.76
N ILE A 122 -12.59 18.84 3.08
CA ILE A 122 -11.56 19.51 3.90
C ILE A 122 -10.25 18.72 3.88
N MET A 123 -10.31 17.39 3.95
CA MET A 123 -9.14 16.52 3.91
C MET A 123 -8.55 16.31 2.50
N ARG A 124 -9.22 16.79 1.46
CA ARG A 124 -8.83 16.55 0.06
C ARG A 124 -7.36 16.86 -0.24
N PRO A 125 -6.76 17.98 0.20
CA PRO A 125 -5.34 18.25 -0.04
C PRO A 125 -4.43 17.20 0.60
N ALA A 126 -4.71 16.79 1.83
CA ALA A 126 -3.94 15.80 2.54
C ALA A 126 -4.09 14.39 1.93
N LEU A 127 -5.30 14.04 1.47
CA LEU A 127 -5.55 12.78 0.77
C LEU A 127 -4.84 12.71 -0.58
N LEU A 128 -4.81 13.83 -1.33
CA LEU A 128 -4.07 13.91 -2.59
C LEU A 128 -2.56 13.82 -2.35
N ALA A 129 -2.04 14.49 -1.32
CA ALA A 129 -0.63 14.39 -0.94
C ALA A 129 -0.25 12.93 -0.58
N ALA A 130 -1.06 12.26 0.23
CA ALA A 130 -0.85 10.86 0.59
C ALA A 130 -0.90 9.94 -0.65
N LEU A 131 -1.87 10.14 -1.54
CA LEU A 131 -2.00 9.36 -2.77
C LEU A 131 -0.75 9.48 -3.65
N ILE A 132 -0.29 10.70 -3.89
CA ILE A 132 0.91 10.96 -4.70
C ILE A 132 2.14 10.34 -4.05
N TYR A 133 2.31 10.52 -2.74
CA TYR A 133 3.39 9.89 -1.98
C TYR A 133 3.41 8.37 -2.18
N PHE A 134 2.26 7.69 -2.03
CA PHE A 134 2.21 6.24 -2.18
C PHE A 134 2.40 5.78 -3.63
N ILE A 135 1.97 6.55 -4.63
CA ILE A 135 2.29 6.23 -6.03
C ILE A 135 3.80 6.22 -6.24
N ILE A 136 4.51 7.25 -5.75
CA ILE A 136 5.97 7.33 -5.87
C ILE A 136 6.63 6.16 -5.14
N VAL A 137 6.26 5.91 -3.87
CA VAL A 137 6.80 4.81 -3.05
C VAL A 137 6.60 3.44 -3.71
N VAL A 138 5.45 3.21 -4.35
CA VAL A 138 5.17 1.94 -5.04
C VAL A 138 6.01 1.80 -6.31
N ILE A 139 6.19 2.87 -7.08
CA ILE A 139 7.02 2.85 -8.30
C ILE A 139 8.48 2.57 -7.97
N GLU A 140 8.99 3.13 -6.86
CA GLU A 140 10.37 2.95 -6.41
C GLU A 140 10.59 1.62 -5.69
N SER A 141 9.54 0.96 -5.21
CA SER A 141 9.64 -0.26 -4.41
C SER A 141 10.31 -1.38 -5.19
N PHE A 142 11.37 -1.96 -4.61
CA PHE A 142 12.10 -3.09 -5.17
C PHE A 142 11.88 -4.39 -4.39
N ASP A 143 11.75 -4.35 -3.06
CA ASP A 143 11.81 -5.53 -2.18
C ASP A 143 10.76 -6.60 -2.55
N ILE A 144 9.50 -6.20 -2.68
CA ILE A 144 8.40 -7.12 -3.00
C ILE A 144 8.45 -7.56 -4.47
N PRO A 145 8.57 -6.66 -5.46
CA PRO A 145 8.75 -7.07 -6.84
C PRO A 145 10.02 -7.87 -7.09
N GLY A 146 11.11 -7.60 -6.37
CA GLY A 146 12.35 -8.37 -6.45
C GLY A 146 12.18 -9.81 -5.97
N LEU A 147 11.45 -10.02 -4.87
CA LEU A 147 11.23 -11.37 -4.35
C LEU A 147 10.15 -12.13 -5.12
N LEU A 148 8.98 -11.54 -5.29
CA LEU A 148 7.82 -12.21 -5.90
C LEU A 148 7.86 -12.15 -7.42
N GLY A 149 8.24 -11.00 -7.98
CA GLY A 149 8.25 -10.76 -9.42
C GLY A 149 9.32 -11.58 -10.15
N PHE A 150 10.47 -11.83 -9.55
CA PHE A 150 11.50 -12.69 -10.17
C PHE A 150 10.99 -14.11 -10.34
N THR A 151 10.34 -14.67 -9.32
CA THR A 151 9.74 -16.00 -9.39
C THR A 151 8.60 -16.05 -10.40
N ALA A 152 7.76 -15.02 -10.44
CA ALA A 152 6.61 -14.89 -11.34
C ALA A 152 6.99 -14.50 -12.78
N ARG A 153 8.26 -14.14 -13.05
CA ARG A 153 8.74 -13.52 -14.32
C ARG A 153 8.02 -12.23 -14.66
N ILE A 154 7.51 -11.51 -13.66
CA ILE A 154 6.86 -10.21 -13.81
C ILE A 154 7.92 -9.13 -13.57
N ARG A 155 8.18 -8.32 -14.59
CA ARG A 155 9.11 -7.19 -14.49
C ARG A 155 8.33 -5.90 -14.23
N VAL A 156 8.72 -5.18 -13.20
CA VAL A 156 8.27 -3.81 -12.95
C VAL A 156 9.45 -2.86 -13.13
N LEU A 157 9.21 -1.56 -13.10
CA LEU A 157 10.22 -0.56 -13.44
C LEU A 157 11.49 -0.66 -12.56
N SER A 158 11.33 -0.84 -11.24
CA SER A 158 12.44 -1.02 -10.30
C SER A 158 13.26 -2.28 -10.59
N THR A 159 12.61 -3.40 -10.87
CA THR A 159 13.31 -4.65 -11.21
C THR A 159 13.93 -4.60 -12.61
N ALA A 160 13.34 -3.84 -13.55
CA ALA A 160 13.95 -3.62 -14.87
C ALA A 160 15.27 -2.84 -14.78
N ILE A 161 15.33 -1.81 -13.90
CA ILE A 161 16.58 -1.08 -13.62
C ILE A 161 17.62 -2.03 -13.03
N TYR A 162 17.22 -2.87 -12.08
CA TYR A 162 18.12 -3.85 -11.46
C TYR A 162 18.73 -4.78 -12.52
N TRP A 163 17.91 -5.36 -13.41
CA TRP A 163 18.38 -6.25 -14.48
C TRP A 163 19.27 -5.54 -15.51
N ALA A 164 19.01 -4.27 -15.79
CA ALA A 164 19.87 -3.49 -16.66
C ALA A 164 21.27 -3.27 -16.09
N THR A 165 21.38 -3.15 -14.76
CA THR A 165 22.66 -2.95 -14.07
C THR A 165 23.36 -4.25 -13.65
N HIS A 166 22.64 -5.37 -13.56
CA HIS A 166 23.13 -6.69 -13.14
C HIS A 166 22.89 -7.73 -14.23
N SER A 167 23.50 -7.52 -15.39
CA SER A 167 23.43 -8.48 -16.50
C SER A 167 24.26 -9.74 -16.16
N GLU A 168 23.63 -10.91 -16.25
CA GLU A 168 24.33 -12.19 -16.10
C GLU A 168 25.15 -12.54 -17.35
N VAL A 169 24.79 -11.95 -18.50
CA VAL A 169 25.44 -12.18 -19.80
C VAL A 169 25.73 -10.84 -20.45
N GLY A 170 26.99 -10.44 -20.45
CA GLY A 170 27.45 -9.21 -21.11
C GLY A 170 27.71 -8.04 -20.14
N LEU A 171 27.97 -6.86 -20.72
CA LEU A 171 28.23 -5.64 -19.94
C LEU A 171 26.90 -5.05 -19.43
N PRO A 172 26.90 -4.45 -18.21
CA PRO A 172 25.74 -3.73 -17.71
C PRO A 172 25.30 -2.61 -18.67
N ASP A 173 24.01 -2.50 -18.90
CA ASP A 173 23.42 -1.42 -19.71
C ASP A 173 23.03 -0.23 -18.80
N TYR A 174 24.03 0.56 -18.45
CA TYR A 174 23.81 1.78 -17.66
C TYR A 174 22.99 2.83 -18.41
N GLY A 175 23.00 2.80 -19.75
CA GLY A 175 22.18 3.69 -20.57
C GLY A 175 20.70 3.43 -20.37
N LEU A 176 20.28 2.16 -20.49
CA LEU A 176 18.90 1.74 -20.20
C LEU A 176 18.51 2.02 -18.74
N ALA A 177 19.37 1.68 -17.78
CA ALA A 177 19.11 1.92 -16.37
C ALA A 177 18.88 3.42 -16.09
N SER A 178 19.71 4.28 -16.65
CA SER A 178 19.59 5.74 -16.49
C SER A 178 18.31 6.28 -17.19
N ALA A 179 17.96 5.77 -18.35
CA ALA A 179 16.72 6.15 -19.04
C ALA A 179 15.47 5.77 -18.23
N LEU A 180 15.44 4.56 -17.67
CA LEU A 180 14.35 4.09 -16.80
C LEU A 180 14.28 4.92 -15.51
N GLY A 181 15.42 5.25 -14.89
CA GLY A 181 15.49 6.14 -13.73
C GLY A 181 14.99 7.54 -14.05
N ALA A 182 15.33 8.09 -15.21
CA ALA A 182 14.82 9.39 -15.66
C ALA A 182 13.29 9.38 -15.84
N ILE A 183 12.71 8.28 -16.31
CA ILE A 183 11.24 8.13 -16.40
C ILE A 183 10.60 8.24 -15.01
N ILE A 184 11.16 7.56 -13.98
CA ILE A 184 10.66 7.67 -12.60
C ILE A 184 10.69 9.13 -12.14
N LEU A 185 11.81 9.81 -12.35
CA LEU A 185 11.99 11.21 -11.96
C LEU A 185 10.95 12.12 -12.66
N VAL A 186 10.76 11.96 -13.96
CA VAL A 186 9.79 12.76 -14.72
C VAL A 186 8.37 12.51 -14.21
N VAL A 187 7.99 11.26 -13.95
CA VAL A 187 6.67 10.93 -13.38
C VAL A 187 6.51 11.56 -12.00
N ALA A 188 7.51 11.47 -11.11
CA ALA A 188 7.46 12.09 -9.79
C ALA A 188 7.30 13.62 -9.88
N LEU A 189 8.04 14.28 -10.77
CA LEU A 189 7.95 15.72 -10.98
C LEU A 189 6.58 16.13 -11.55
N MET A 190 6.03 15.37 -12.49
CA MET A 190 4.68 15.60 -13.02
C MET A 190 3.60 15.47 -11.96
N LEU A 191 3.68 14.45 -11.11
CA LEU A 191 2.76 14.25 -9.99
C LEU A 191 2.85 15.39 -8.98
N MET A 192 4.07 15.81 -8.63
CA MET A 192 4.29 16.94 -7.72
C MET A 192 3.79 18.26 -8.29
N TRP A 193 4.04 18.53 -9.56
CA TRP A 193 3.52 19.69 -10.25
C TRP A 193 1.99 19.68 -10.33
N GLY A 194 1.38 18.52 -10.64
CA GLY A 194 -0.06 18.36 -10.62
C GLY A 194 -0.68 18.62 -9.25
N TYR A 195 -0.03 18.16 -8.19
CA TYR A 195 -0.46 18.44 -6.82
C TYR A 195 -0.49 19.96 -6.53
N GLN A 196 0.60 20.69 -6.87
CA GLN A 196 0.68 22.13 -6.66
C GLN A 196 -0.37 22.94 -7.44
N ARG A 197 -0.92 22.36 -8.53
CA ARG A 197 -1.97 23.02 -9.30
C ARG A 197 -3.38 22.74 -8.76
N LEU A 198 -3.54 21.65 -7.98
CA LEU A 198 -4.84 21.22 -7.44
C LEU A 198 -5.09 21.71 -6.01
N THR A 199 -4.05 22.14 -5.31
CA THR A 199 -4.08 22.70 -3.93
C THR A 199 -3.71 24.15 -3.89
#